data_c669c1c6fa97f7d8b3165a3754bd7004
#
_entry.id   c669c1c6fa97f7d8b3165a3754bd7004
#
_cell.length_a   1.000
_cell.length_b   1.000
_cell.length_c   1.000
_cell.angle_alpha   90.00
_cell.angle_beta   90.00
_cell.angle_gamma   90.00
#
_symmetry.space_group_name_H-M   'P 1'
#
loop_
_entity.id
_entity.type
_entity.pdbx_description
1 polymer ?
#
loop_
_entity_poly.entity_id
_entity_poly.type
_entity_poly.pdbx_seq_one_letter_code
_entity_poly.pdbx_strand_id
1 'polypeptide(L)'
;MKNIFAALLLLTGILCSGTAAALDPIDYHSPVEEQRFKALAAELRCVMCQNQSIADSNAPIAHDLRMEVLRLMREGRSDDEIKQHLVERYT
;
A
#
# COMPACT_ATOMS: atom_id res chain seq x y z
N MET A 1 -2.36 -50.75 0.96
CA MET A 1 -1.96 -49.98 -0.22
C MET A 1 -2.95 -48.87 -0.56
N LYS A 2 -4.28 -49.09 -0.40
CA LYS A 2 -5.27 -48.02 -0.71
C LYS A 2 -5.20 -46.80 0.23
N ASN A 3 -4.76 -46.97 1.45
CA ASN A 3 -4.69 -45.88 2.45
C ASN A 3 -3.47 -44.97 2.26
N ILE A 4 -2.44 -45.43 1.58
CA ILE A 4 -1.21 -44.66 1.31
C ILE A 4 -1.48 -43.65 0.19
N PHE A 5 -2.27 -44.01 -0.81
CA PHE A 5 -2.65 -43.11 -1.89
C PHE A 5 -3.61 -42.00 -1.42
N ALA A 6 -4.51 -42.34 -0.52
CA ALA A 6 -5.43 -41.34 0.09
C ALA A 6 -4.67 -40.34 0.98
N ALA A 7 -3.68 -40.80 1.73
CA ALA A 7 -2.82 -39.95 2.56
C ALA A 7 -1.92 -39.03 1.70
N LEU A 8 -1.44 -39.52 0.56
CA LEU A 8 -0.63 -38.74 -0.36
C LEU A 8 -1.43 -37.62 -1.07
N LEU A 9 -2.70 -37.90 -1.37
CA LEU A 9 -3.61 -36.92 -1.98
C LEU A 9 -4.01 -35.80 -1.03
N LEU A 10 -4.06 -36.08 0.27
CA LEU A 10 -4.35 -35.08 1.29
C LEU A 10 -3.17 -34.16 1.60
N LEU A 11 -1.94 -34.62 1.33
CA LEU A 11 -0.73 -33.86 1.61
C LEU A 11 -0.41 -32.82 0.51
N THR A 12 -0.94 -32.98 -0.69
CA THR A 12 -0.72 -32.07 -1.82
C THR A 12 -1.63 -30.84 -1.83
N GLY A 13 -2.60 -30.78 -0.92
CA GLY A 13 -3.58 -29.67 -0.88
C GLY A 13 -3.17 -28.43 -0.07
N ILE A 14 -2.02 -28.44 0.59
CA ILE A 14 -1.68 -27.38 1.56
C ILE A 14 -0.65 -26.38 1.03
N LEU A 15 -0.17 -26.52 -0.20
CA LEU A 15 0.90 -25.66 -0.74
C LEU A 15 0.42 -24.48 -1.59
N CYS A 16 -0.85 -24.08 -1.54
CA CYS A 16 -1.34 -22.92 -2.25
C CYS A 16 -1.79 -21.80 -1.33
N SER A 17 -1.02 -21.50 -0.27
CA SER A 17 -1.13 -20.20 0.38
C SER A 17 -0.26 -19.21 -0.39
N GLY A 18 -0.77 -18.74 -1.53
CA GLY A 18 -0.16 -17.62 -2.22
C GLY A 18 -0.26 -16.40 -1.33
N THR A 19 0.88 -15.97 -0.78
CA THR A 19 0.96 -14.66 -0.15
C THR A 19 0.80 -13.64 -1.25
N ALA A 20 -0.34 -12.96 -1.30
CA ALA A 20 -0.48 -11.77 -2.12
C ALA A 20 0.58 -10.77 -1.65
N ALA A 21 1.48 -10.36 -2.57
CA ALA A 21 2.46 -9.35 -2.28
C ALA A 21 1.73 -8.07 -1.92
N ALA A 22 1.63 -7.75 -0.64
CA ALA A 22 1.14 -6.47 -0.19
C ALA A 22 2.15 -5.40 -0.57
N LEU A 23 1.67 -4.24 -1.04
CA LEU A 23 2.48 -3.02 -1.10
C LEU A 23 3.06 -2.77 0.30
N ASP A 24 4.21 -2.13 0.37
CA ASP A 24 5.02 -1.91 1.57
C ASP A 24 4.22 -1.85 2.87
N PRO A 25 4.57 -2.69 3.86
CA PRO A 25 3.88 -2.64 5.14
C PRO A 25 4.17 -1.32 5.85
N ILE A 26 3.12 -0.59 6.20
CA ILE A 26 3.20 0.66 6.94
C ILE A 26 2.69 0.43 8.36
N ASP A 27 3.48 0.83 9.35
CA ASP A 27 3.06 0.82 10.74
C ASP A 27 2.22 2.06 11.04
N TYR A 28 0.90 1.91 10.97
CA TYR A 28 -0.01 2.98 11.34
C TYR A 28 -0.13 3.08 12.87
N HIS A 29 -0.21 4.31 13.39
CA HIS A 29 -0.38 4.54 14.82
C HIS A 29 -1.80 4.27 15.30
N SER A 30 -2.79 4.34 14.40
CA SER A 30 -4.19 4.12 14.72
C SER A 30 -4.99 3.73 13.46
N PRO A 31 -6.19 3.12 13.62
CA PRO A 31 -7.09 2.87 12.50
C PRO A 31 -7.54 4.16 11.79
N VAL A 32 -7.66 5.26 12.51
CA VAL A 32 -8.02 6.58 11.95
C VAL A 32 -6.91 7.10 11.04
N GLU A 33 -5.64 6.98 11.45
CA GLU A 33 -4.49 7.34 10.63
C GLU A 33 -4.46 6.52 9.34
N GLU A 34 -4.69 5.22 9.44
CA GLU A 34 -4.72 4.32 8.29
C GLU A 34 -5.81 4.71 7.28
N GLN A 35 -7.03 4.97 7.73
CA GLN A 35 -8.14 5.37 6.87
C GLN A 35 -7.88 6.69 6.18
N ARG A 36 -7.39 7.68 6.91
CA ARG A 36 -7.05 8.99 6.37
C ARG A 36 -5.92 8.89 5.34
N PHE A 37 -4.88 8.15 5.64
CA PHE A 37 -3.77 7.91 4.73
C PHE A 37 -4.22 7.27 3.42
N LYS A 38 -5.01 6.20 3.50
CA LYS A 38 -5.52 5.50 2.32
C LYS A 38 -6.40 6.39 1.45
N ALA A 39 -7.24 7.22 2.05
CA ALA A 39 -8.08 8.16 1.33
C ALA A 39 -7.24 9.22 0.61
N LEU A 40 -6.26 9.82 1.28
CA LEU A 40 -5.35 10.79 0.67
C LEU A 40 -4.51 10.18 -0.46
N ALA A 41 -3.93 9.03 -0.22
CA ALA A 41 -3.09 8.35 -1.21
C ALA A 41 -3.88 7.95 -2.46
N ALA A 42 -5.17 7.60 -2.31
CA ALA A 42 -6.04 7.28 -3.43
C ALA A 42 -6.38 8.51 -4.29
N GLU A 43 -6.47 9.69 -3.69
CA GLU A 43 -6.76 10.94 -4.40
C GLU A 43 -5.54 11.52 -5.13
N LEU A 44 -4.33 11.26 -4.61
CA LEU A 44 -3.11 11.82 -5.14
C LEU A 44 -2.61 11.01 -6.35
N ARG A 45 -2.44 11.69 -7.49
CA ARG A 45 -1.96 11.09 -8.71
C ARG A 45 -0.45 11.28 -8.85
N CYS A 46 0.24 10.20 -9.16
CA CYS A 46 1.66 10.24 -9.45
C CYS A 46 1.86 10.39 -10.97
N VAL A 47 2.34 11.56 -11.40
CA VAL A 47 2.58 11.85 -12.83
C VAL A 47 3.64 10.91 -13.40
N MET A 48 4.62 10.53 -12.58
CA MET A 48 5.73 9.65 -12.97
C MET A 48 5.39 8.16 -12.88
N CYS A 49 4.19 7.81 -12.45
CA CYS A 49 3.71 6.44 -12.28
C CYS A 49 2.61 6.09 -13.28
N GLN A 50 2.66 6.61 -14.49
CA GLN A 50 1.63 6.44 -15.52
C GLN A 50 0.25 6.96 -15.08
N ASN A 51 0.23 8.06 -14.34
CA ASN A 51 -0.99 8.68 -13.81
C ASN A 51 -1.82 7.80 -12.85
N GLN A 52 -1.21 6.79 -12.26
CA GLN A 52 -1.83 6.01 -11.18
C GLN A 52 -1.84 6.80 -9.88
N SER A 53 -2.78 6.47 -8.98
CA SER A 53 -2.72 7.01 -7.62
C SER A 53 -1.47 6.49 -6.90
N ILE A 54 -0.97 7.25 -5.93
CA ILE A 54 0.19 6.81 -5.15
C ILE A 54 -0.14 5.61 -4.26
N ALA A 55 -1.43 5.35 -4.00
CA ALA A 55 -1.87 4.16 -3.28
C ALA A 55 -1.70 2.88 -4.11
N ASP A 56 -1.87 2.97 -5.44
CA ASP A 56 -1.93 1.80 -6.31
C ASP A 56 -0.61 1.52 -7.05
N SER A 57 0.29 2.49 -7.11
CA SER A 57 1.52 2.35 -7.87
C SER A 57 2.62 1.61 -7.10
N ASN A 58 3.30 0.68 -7.79
CA ASN A 58 4.49 0.00 -7.28
C ASN A 58 5.80 0.73 -7.59
N ALA A 59 5.74 1.86 -8.30
CA ALA A 59 6.95 2.60 -8.65
C ALA A 59 7.68 3.10 -7.40
N PRO A 60 9.03 3.12 -7.39
CA PRO A 60 9.80 3.61 -6.24
C PRO A 60 9.43 5.02 -5.82
N ILE A 61 9.13 5.91 -6.78
CA ILE A 61 8.69 7.28 -6.48
C ILE A 61 7.36 7.30 -5.73
N ALA A 62 6.44 6.37 -6.03
CA ALA A 62 5.17 6.28 -5.31
C ALA A 62 5.37 5.89 -3.84
N HIS A 63 6.32 5.01 -3.56
CA HIS A 63 6.70 4.67 -2.19
C HIS A 63 7.18 5.91 -1.43
N ASP A 64 8.07 6.69 -2.02
CA ASP A 64 8.59 7.92 -1.42
C ASP A 64 7.48 8.93 -1.17
N LEU A 65 6.54 9.07 -2.11
CA LEU A 65 5.39 9.95 -1.96
C LEU A 65 4.46 9.49 -0.83
N ARG A 66 4.23 8.19 -0.70
CA ARG A 66 3.43 7.64 0.42
C ARG A 66 4.08 7.96 1.76
N MET A 67 5.38 7.79 1.89
CA MET A 67 6.11 8.12 3.12
C MET A 67 6.04 9.61 3.43
N GLU A 68 6.14 10.46 2.43
CA GLU A 68 6.01 11.91 2.60
C GLU A 68 4.62 12.31 3.07
N VAL A 69 3.55 11.72 2.51
CA VAL A 69 2.18 11.95 2.97
C VAL A 69 2.04 11.58 4.44
N LEU A 70 2.52 10.41 4.83
CA LEU A 70 2.43 9.93 6.21
C LEU A 70 3.20 10.85 7.17
N ARG A 71 4.37 11.31 6.77
CA ARG A 71 5.19 12.23 7.55
C ARG A 71 4.44 13.55 7.80
N LEU A 72 3.85 14.12 6.76
CA LEU A 72 3.09 15.38 6.86
C LEU A 72 1.83 15.22 7.72
N MET A 73 1.14 14.09 7.61
CA MET A 73 0.01 13.77 8.49
C MET A 73 0.42 13.76 9.97
N ARG A 74 1.56 13.15 10.28
CA ARG A 74 2.09 13.06 11.64
C ARG A 74 2.60 14.39 12.18
N GLU A 75 2.94 15.31 11.28
CA GLU A 75 3.27 16.71 11.66
C GLU A 75 2.03 17.54 11.94
N GLY A 76 0.82 17.02 11.74
CA GLY A 76 -0.42 17.73 11.97
C GLY A 76 -0.90 18.58 10.80
N ARG A 77 -0.39 18.36 9.60
CA ARG A 77 -0.82 19.10 8.41
C ARG A 77 -2.24 18.68 7.99
N SER A 78 -3.00 19.62 7.47
CA SER A 78 -4.31 19.35 6.88
C SER A 78 -4.17 18.62 5.55
N ASP A 79 -5.27 17.98 5.11
CA ASP A 79 -5.30 17.31 3.82
C ASP A 79 -4.98 18.26 2.66
N ASP A 80 -5.52 19.47 2.69
CA ASP A 80 -5.27 20.48 1.66
C ASP A 80 -3.81 20.94 1.64
N GLU A 81 -3.21 21.14 2.81
CA GLU A 81 -1.79 21.47 2.92
C GLU A 81 -0.90 20.36 2.35
N ILE A 82 -1.24 19.10 2.63
CA ILE A 82 -0.51 17.94 2.12
C ILE A 82 -0.59 17.87 0.60
N LYS A 83 -1.80 18.02 0.05
CA LYS A 83 -2.02 18.02 -1.41
C LYS A 83 -1.24 19.14 -2.08
N GLN A 84 -1.29 20.35 -1.53
CA GLN A 84 -0.58 21.51 -2.07
C GLN A 84 0.94 21.31 -2.00
N HIS A 85 1.46 20.80 -0.90
CA HIS A 85 2.88 20.50 -0.74
C HIS A 85 3.39 19.55 -1.81
N LEU A 86 2.64 18.49 -2.09
CA LEU A 86 3.03 17.50 -3.09
C LEU A 86 2.96 18.07 -4.51
N VAL A 87 1.95 18.87 -4.82
CA VAL A 87 1.82 19.54 -6.13
C VAL A 87 3.00 20.48 -6.36
N GLU A 88 3.36 21.29 -5.40
CA GLU A 88 4.47 22.26 -5.51
C GLU A 88 5.83 21.59 -5.65
N ARG A 89 6.00 20.42 -5.02
CA ARG A 89 7.30 19.76 -4.96
C ARG A 89 7.54 18.74 -6.07
N TYR A 90 6.49 18.10 -6.56
CA TYR A 90 6.60 16.96 -7.47
C TYR A 90 5.91 17.15 -8.83
N THR A 91 5.37 18.29 -9.12
CA THR A 91 4.80 18.60 -10.45
C THR A 91 5.60 19.63 -11.23
#